data_28b8ce39b7fc80e5ac23f1eb63da73b0
#
_entry.id   28b8ce39b7fc80e5ac23f1eb63da73b0
#
_cell.length_a   1.000
_cell.length_b   1.000
_cell.length_c   1.000
_cell.angle_alpha   90.00
_cell.angle_beta   90.00
_cell.angle_gamma   90.00
#
_symmetry.space_group_name_H-M   'P 1'
#
loop_
_entity.id
_entity.type
_entity.pdbx_description
1 polymer ?
#
loop_
_entity_poly.entity_id
_entity_poly.type
_entity_poly.pdbx_seq_one_letter_code
_entity_poly.pdbx_strand_id
1 'polypeptide(L)'
;MMKKRIRQWAALCAAVGIAGSAVMGCGSSASKPDAGSGQTSREAADGTGTGSGGGAHIGIIFTEAGLGGNSFNDLALEGVKKAAADYGITYDEVEPKSVSDEEIIQDEMAESGDYDLIICVGAEQVDALTNVASTYPEQRFALLDATSDLPNVASYSCKEQEGAFLAGALAALAKKEAIDSKMGDGRTIGFIG
;
A
#
# COMPACT_ATOMS: atom_id res chain seq x y z
N MET A 1 16.49 16.53 24.26
CA MET A 1 17.27 17.44 23.40
C MET A 1 17.15 17.13 21.91
N MET A 2 16.08 16.44 21.47
CA MET A 2 15.89 16.01 20.07
C MET A 2 14.87 16.84 19.26
N LYS A 3 14.12 17.72 19.91
CA LYS A 3 13.08 18.59 19.27
C LYS A 3 13.60 19.73 18.38
N LYS A 4 14.91 19.87 18.15
CA LYS A 4 15.49 21.01 17.38
C LYS A 4 15.97 20.68 15.97
N ARG A 5 15.94 19.41 15.53
CA ARG A 5 16.52 19.03 14.23
C ARG A 5 15.52 18.91 13.08
N ILE A 6 14.23 18.79 13.36
CA ILE A 6 13.18 18.62 12.34
C ILE A 6 12.72 19.97 11.74
N ARG A 7 12.95 21.10 12.44
CA ARG A 7 12.50 22.43 11.97
C ARG A 7 13.44 23.17 11.01
N GLN A 8 14.54 22.58 10.57
CA GLN A 8 15.54 23.27 9.71
C GLN A 8 15.44 22.93 8.21
N TRP A 9 14.52 22.07 7.79
CA TRP A 9 14.35 21.72 6.36
C TRP A 9 13.20 22.44 5.66
N ALA A 10 12.45 23.30 6.36
CA ALA A 10 11.30 24.03 5.84
C ALA A 10 11.58 25.44 5.29
N ALA A 11 12.83 25.75 4.95
CA ALA A 11 13.16 27.09 4.47
C ALA A 11 14.15 27.06 3.31
N LEU A 12 13.76 26.55 2.15
CA LEU A 12 14.39 26.90 0.88
C LEU A 12 13.56 26.43 -0.33
N CYS A 13 12.55 27.15 -0.71
CA CYS A 13 12.03 27.23 -2.08
C CYS A 13 10.97 28.33 -2.15
N ALA A 14 11.42 29.57 -2.20
CA ALA A 14 10.59 30.68 -2.66
C ALA A 14 11.26 31.29 -3.91
N ALA A 15 10.45 31.55 -4.90
CA ALA A 15 10.68 32.36 -6.08
C ALA A 15 11.28 31.67 -7.33
N VAL A 16 10.44 31.38 -8.33
CA VAL A 16 10.49 32.05 -9.64
C VAL A 16 9.11 31.91 -10.30
N GLY A 17 8.43 33.00 -10.53
CA GLY A 17 7.24 33.12 -11.38
C GLY A 17 7.64 33.37 -12.82
N ILE A 18 6.68 33.19 -13.72
CA ILE A 18 6.38 33.99 -14.91
C ILE A 18 5.66 33.13 -15.98
N ALA A 19 4.38 33.43 -16.12
CA ALA A 19 3.62 33.84 -17.30
C ALA A 19 3.65 32.99 -18.59
N GLY A 20 2.44 32.68 -19.05
CA GLY A 20 2.16 32.89 -20.48
C GLY A 20 1.44 31.74 -21.21
N SER A 21 0.19 32.02 -21.56
CA SER A 21 -0.45 31.80 -22.86
C SER A 21 -1.42 30.63 -23.04
N ALA A 22 -2.66 31.06 -23.20
CA ALA A 22 -3.81 30.32 -23.69
C ALA A 22 -3.65 29.94 -25.18
N VAL A 23 -4.15 28.72 -25.54
CA VAL A 23 -4.66 28.49 -26.91
C VAL A 23 -5.91 27.60 -26.81
N MET A 24 -7.01 28.16 -27.33
CA MET A 24 -8.28 27.47 -27.64
C MET A 24 -8.09 26.59 -28.87
N GLY A 25 -8.75 25.43 -28.86
CA GLY A 25 -8.88 24.59 -30.05
C GLY A 25 -10.08 23.65 -29.91
N CYS A 26 -11.24 24.08 -30.45
CA CYS A 26 -12.41 23.23 -30.71
C CYS A 26 -12.14 22.28 -31.88
N GLY A 27 -12.69 21.05 -31.83
CA GLY A 27 -12.76 20.19 -33.02
C GLY A 27 -13.61 18.95 -32.76
N SER A 28 -14.83 18.97 -33.25
CA SER A 28 -15.85 17.90 -33.25
C SER A 28 -15.55 16.79 -34.26
N SER A 29 -16.05 15.56 -34.00
CA SER A 29 -16.89 14.67 -34.85
C SER A 29 -16.59 13.21 -34.65
N ALA A 30 -17.46 12.49 -34.03
CA ALA A 30 -18.42 11.46 -34.51
C ALA A 30 -17.85 10.23 -35.27
N SER A 31 -18.00 9.04 -34.68
CA SER A 31 -18.76 7.91 -35.25
C SER A 31 -18.66 6.66 -34.37
N LYS A 32 -19.81 6.10 -33.98
CA LYS A 32 -20.08 4.73 -33.51
C LYS A 32 -20.25 3.79 -34.74
N PRO A 33 -20.37 2.43 -34.67
CA PRO A 33 -20.91 1.62 -33.56
C PRO A 33 -20.26 0.22 -33.31
N ASP A 34 -20.59 -0.31 -32.15
CA ASP A 34 -21.25 -1.60 -31.83
C ASP A 34 -20.40 -2.85 -31.59
N ALA A 35 -20.58 -3.42 -30.43
CA ALA A 35 -21.12 -4.69 -29.97
C ALA A 35 -20.52 -5.18 -28.65
N GLY A 36 -21.24 -5.10 -27.58
CA GLY A 36 -21.78 -6.11 -26.68
C GLY A 36 -20.85 -6.95 -25.85
N SER A 37 -20.85 -6.72 -24.52
CA SER A 37 -21.22 -7.74 -23.51
C SER A 37 -20.99 -7.20 -22.08
N GLY A 38 -22.03 -7.33 -21.29
CA GLY A 38 -22.23 -7.46 -19.86
C GLY A 38 -21.18 -6.90 -18.90
N GLN A 39 -21.41 -5.68 -18.43
CA GLN A 39 -20.75 -5.15 -17.24
C GLN A 39 -21.80 -4.88 -16.17
N THR A 40 -21.79 -5.71 -15.12
CA THR A 40 -22.51 -5.45 -13.88
C THR A 40 -21.91 -4.22 -13.22
N SER A 41 -22.65 -3.12 -13.30
CA SER A 41 -22.36 -1.87 -12.59
C SER A 41 -22.45 -2.09 -11.09
N ARG A 42 -21.32 -1.94 -10.40
CA ARG A 42 -21.34 -1.62 -8.98
C ARG A 42 -21.35 -0.09 -8.88
N GLU A 43 -22.43 0.42 -8.31
CA GLU A 43 -22.57 1.83 -7.95
C GLU A 43 -21.43 2.20 -7.00
N ALA A 44 -20.63 3.15 -7.44
CA ALA A 44 -19.68 3.83 -6.59
C ALA A 44 -20.47 4.84 -5.75
N ALA A 45 -20.38 4.74 -4.44
CA ALA A 45 -20.88 5.75 -3.52
C ALA A 45 -20.14 7.07 -3.80
N ASP A 46 -20.91 8.09 -4.14
CA ASP A 46 -20.50 9.48 -4.32
C ASP A 46 -20.09 10.06 -2.95
N GLY A 47 -18.81 10.05 -2.66
CA GLY A 47 -18.20 10.78 -1.57
C GLY A 47 -17.62 12.08 -2.11
N THR A 48 -18.36 13.17 -2.06
CA THR A 48 -17.89 14.53 -2.34
C THR A 48 -16.82 14.94 -1.31
N GLY A 49 -15.57 14.55 -1.59
CA GLY A 49 -14.39 15.13 -0.97
C GLY A 49 -13.93 16.33 -1.80
N THR A 50 -14.04 17.54 -1.25
CA THR A 50 -13.43 18.76 -1.80
C THR A 50 -11.91 18.60 -1.83
N GLY A 51 -11.37 18.03 -2.91
CA GLY A 51 -9.94 17.90 -3.15
C GLY A 51 -9.34 19.25 -3.56
N SER A 52 -8.57 19.84 -2.67
CA SER A 52 -7.52 20.80 -3.04
C SER A 52 -6.57 20.12 -4.01
N GLY A 53 -6.18 20.76 -5.11
CA GLY A 53 -5.45 20.20 -6.25
C GLY A 53 -3.99 19.83 -5.98
N GLY A 54 -3.76 18.88 -5.09
CA GLY A 54 -2.55 18.10 -4.88
C GLY A 54 -2.97 16.64 -4.71
N GLY A 55 -2.23 15.68 -5.28
CA GLY A 55 -2.49 14.26 -5.06
C GLY A 55 -2.46 13.93 -3.56
N ALA A 56 -3.16 12.85 -3.14
CA ALA A 56 -3.17 12.39 -1.77
C ALA A 56 -1.74 12.12 -1.26
N HIS A 57 -1.52 12.35 0.04
CA HIS A 57 -0.26 12.04 0.72
C HIS A 57 -0.43 10.81 1.61
N ILE A 58 0.38 9.80 1.36
CA ILE A 58 0.25 8.47 1.97
C ILE A 58 1.46 8.18 2.84
N GLY A 59 1.23 7.70 4.06
CA GLY A 59 2.26 7.08 4.87
C GLY A 59 2.26 5.57 4.68
N ILE A 60 3.42 4.92 4.62
CA ILE A 60 3.51 3.46 4.67
C ILE A 60 4.55 3.02 5.70
N ILE A 61 4.11 2.17 6.63
CA ILE A 61 4.91 1.62 7.72
C ILE A 61 5.11 0.13 7.44
N PHE A 62 6.36 -0.28 7.25
CA PHE A 62 6.72 -1.67 6.98
C PHE A 62 6.86 -2.50 8.26
N THR A 63 7.06 -3.80 8.11
CA THR A 63 7.47 -4.68 9.20
C THR A 63 8.94 -4.42 9.57
N GLU A 64 9.37 -4.86 10.76
CA GLU A 64 10.76 -4.77 11.21
C GLU A 64 11.77 -5.52 10.32
N ALA A 65 11.28 -6.43 9.46
CA ALA A 65 12.12 -7.15 8.50
C ALA A 65 12.78 -6.24 7.46
N GLY A 66 12.29 -5.01 7.30
CA GLY A 66 12.85 -4.01 6.38
C GLY A 66 12.64 -4.32 4.91
N LEU A 67 13.30 -3.53 4.06
CA LEU A 67 13.24 -3.61 2.60
C LEU A 67 14.49 -4.31 2.02
N GLY A 68 14.43 -4.72 0.75
CA GLY A 68 15.58 -5.24 0.00
C GLY A 68 15.72 -6.75 -0.06
N GLY A 69 14.75 -7.51 0.51
CA GLY A 69 14.75 -8.97 0.49
C GLY A 69 13.89 -9.62 -0.59
N ASN A 70 13.31 -8.82 -1.50
CA ASN A 70 12.26 -9.27 -2.42
C ASN A 70 11.09 -9.88 -1.64
N SER A 71 10.78 -9.24 -0.52
CA SER A 71 9.88 -9.69 0.53
C SER A 71 8.49 -9.07 0.41
N PHE A 72 7.66 -9.33 1.39
CA PHE A 72 6.34 -8.75 1.56
C PHE A 72 6.37 -7.21 1.60
N ASN A 73 7.35 -6.62 2.31
CA ASN A 73 7.54 -5.16 2.36
C ASN A 73 7.86 -4.58 0.98
N ASP A 74 8.75 -5.23 0.22
CA ASP A 74 9.12 -4.77 -1.13
C ASP A 74 7.91 -4.75 -2.08
N LEU A 75 7.04 -5.78 -2.00
CA LEU A 75 5.81 -5.84 -2.79
C LEU A 75 4.81 -4.75 -2.41
N ALA A 76 4.68 -4.45 -1.12
CA ALA A 76 3.84 -3.35 -0.65
C ALA A 76 4.35 -2.00 -1.16
N LEU A 77 5.67 -1.77 -1.08
CA LEU A 77 6.30 -0.56 -1.62
C LEU A 77 6.14 -0.44 -3.14
N GLU A 78 6.26 -1.53 -3.89
CA GLU A 78 6.03 -1.54 -5.33
C GLU A 78 4.59 -1.12 -5.66
N GLY A 79 3.62 -1.58 -4.87
CA GLY A 79 2.22 -1.17 -4.99
C GLY A 79 2.03 0.32 -4.79
N VAL A 80 2.64 0.93 -3.76
CA VAL A 80 2.58 2.37 -3.49
C VAL A 80 3.29 3.17 -4.58
N LYS A 81 4.46 2.72 -5.05
CA LYS A 81 5.17 3.36 -6.18
C LYS A 81 4.34 3.36 -7.45
N LYS A 82 3.66 2.25 -7.72
CA LYS A 82 2.75 2.17 -8.86
C LYS A 82 1.57 3.14 -8.70
N ALA A 83 0.97 3.22 -7.52
CA ALA A 83 -0.11 4.16 -7.26
C ALA A 83 0.37 5.62 -7.42
N ALA A 84 1.59 5.94 -6.97
CA ALA A 84 2.18 7.26 -7.16
C ALA A 84 2.34 7.62 -8.65
N ALA A 85 2.79 6.66 -9.46
CA ALA A 85 2.93 6.85 -10.90
C ALA A 85 1.58 6.99 -11.63
N ASP A 86 0.57 6.21 -11.22
CA ASP A 86 -0.73 6.14 -11.90
C ASP A 86 -1.67 7.28 -11.48
N TYR A 87 -1.61 7.73 -10.21
CA TYR A 87 -2.57 8.66 -9.62
C TYR A 87 -1.96 9.97 -9.12
N GLY A 88 -0.63 10.13 -9.21
CA GLY A 88 0.04 11.35 -8.77
C GLY A 88 0.03 11.56 -7.24
N ILE A 89 -0.10 10.48 -6.46
CA ILE A 89 0.02 10.56 -5.01
C ILE A 89 1.49 10.77 -4.61
N THR A 90 1.69 11.32 -3.42
CA THR A 90 3.00 11.36 -2.74
C THR A 90 2.99 10.39 -1.57
N TYR A 91 4.16 9.93 -1.13
CA TYR A 91 4.23 9.00 0.00
C TYR A 91 5.53 9.15 0.77
N ASP A 92 5.46 8.81 2.06
CA ASP A 92 6.61 8.61 2.93
C ASP A 92 6.66 7.15 3.38
N GLU A 93 7.86 6.57 3.38
CA GLU A 93 8.13 5.20 3.79
C GLU A 93 8.88 5.15 5.12
N VAL A 94 8.46 4.27 6.02
CA VAL A 94 9.07 4.09 7.33
C VAL A 94 9.35 2.62 7.61
N GLU A 95 10.61 2.32 7.95
CA GLU A 95 11.05 0.99 8.39
C GLU A 95 11.24 1.03 9.92
N PRO A 96 10.33 0.44 10.74
CA PRO A 96 10.53 0.29 12.17
C PRO A 96 11.79 -0.54 12.44
N LYS A 97 12.48 -0.23 13.53
CA LYS A 97 13.66 -1.03 13.95
C LYS A 97 13.27 -2.18 14.87
N SER A 98 12.07 -2.13 15.41
CA SER A 98 11.48 -3.15 16.27
C SER A 98 9.97 -3.00 16.28
N VAL A 99 9.25 -4.08 16.64
CA VAL A 99 7.80 -4.05 16.85
C VAL A 99 7.40 -2.96 17.89
N SER A 100 8.24 -2.71 18.88
CA SER A 100 7.98 -1.67 19.90
C SER A 100 7.97 -0.24 19.36
N ASP A 101 8.55 -0.01 18.19
CA ASP A 101 8.59 1.32 17.57
C ASP A 101 7.32 1.60 16.75
N GLU A 102 6.56 0.56 16.39
CA GLU A 102 5.41 0.66 15.49
C GLU A 102 4.32 1.58 16.02
N GLU A 103 3.93 1.42 17.30
CA GLU A 103 2.91 2.25 17.92
C GLU A 103 3.33 3.73 17.96
N ILE A 104 4.61 3.99 18.27
CA ILE A 104 5.15 5.35 18.33
C ILE A 104 5.14 6.00 16.95
N ILE A 105 5.53 5.24 15.92
CA ILE A 105 5.55 5.71 14.53
C ILE A 105 4.13 5.98 14.04
N GLN A 106 3.20 5.06 14.29
CA GLN A 106 1.79 5.22 13.92
C GLN A 106 1.17 6.44 14.60
N ASP A 107 1.45 6.65 15.89
CA ASP A 107 0.94 7.77 16.68
C ASP A 107 1.51 9.11 16.15
N GLU A 108 2.84 9.19 15.94
CA GLU A 108 3.49 10.39 15.40
C GLU A 108 2.95 10.75 14.00
N MET A 109 2.71 9.77 13.14
CA MET A 109 2.16 9.99 11.81
C MET A 109 0.69 10.44 11.88
N ALA A 110 -0.13 9.82 12.73
CA ALA A 110 -1.53 10.20 12.91
C ALA A 110 -1.67 11.59 13.56
N GLU A 111 -0.84 11.89 14.59
CA GLU A 111 -0.83 13.20 15.26
C GLU A 111 -0.45 14.34 14.30
N SER A 112 0.42 14.06 13.32
CA SER A 112 0.87 15.09 12.36
C SER A 112 -0.28 15.67 11.53
N GLY A 113 -1.28 14.85 11.21
CA GLY A 113 -2.38 15.22 10.32
C GLY A 113 -1.96 15.45 8.86
N ASP A 114 -0.74 15.05 8.49
CA ASP A 114 -0.17 15.29 7.16
C ASP A 114 -0.57 14.20 6.13
N TYR A 115 -1.16 13.09 6.60
CA TYR A 115 -1.45 11.93 5.76
C TYR A 115 -2.95 11.73 5.52
N ASP A 116 -3.33 11.59 4.26
CA ASP A 116 -4.70 11.21 3.86
C ASP A 116 -5.01 9.73 4.18
N LEU A 117 -3.96 8.89 4.22
CA LEU A 117 -4.03 7.47 4.54
C LEU A 117 -2.68 7.00 5.10
N ILE A 118 -2.71 6.21 6.16
CA ILE A 118 -1.54 5.51 6.70
C ILE A 118 -1.72 4.02 6.45
N ILE A 119 -0.77 3.39 5.75
CA ILE A 119 -0.76 1.96 5.43
C ILE A 119 0.16 1.25 6.42
N CYS A 120 -0.38 0.31 7.17
CA CYS A 120 0.35 -0.56 8.09
C CYS A 120 0.52 -1.94 7.46
N VAL A 121 1.76 -2.39 7.31
CA VAL A 121 2.11 -3.64 6.64
C VAL A 121 2.45 -4.70 7.67
N GLY A 122 1.67 -5.80 7.71
CA GLY A 122 1.93 -6.94 8.58
C GLY A 122 0.98 -7.06 9.77
N ALA A 123 0.79 -8.30 10.21
CA ALA A 123 -0.13 -8.65 11.30
C ALA A 123 0.38 -8.19 12.67
N GLU A 124 1.67 -8.01 12.83
CA GLU A 124 2.31 -7.53 14.06
C GLU A 124 1.88 -6.11 14.44
N GLN A 125 1.44 -5.31 13.47
CA GLN A 125 0.99 -3.94 13.71
C GLN A 125 -0.44 -3.82 14.28
N VAL A 126 -1.18 -4.92 14.40
CA VAL A 126 -2.61 -4.91 14.79
C VAL A 126 -2.85 -4.27 16.16
N ASP A 127 -2.06 -4.64 17.16
CA ASP A 127 -2.26 -4.14 18.53
C ASP A 127 -1.96 -2.64 18.61
N ALA A 128 -0.85 -2.22 18.04
CA ALA A 128 -0.47 -0.81 17.92
C ALA A 128 -1.54 -0.02 17.16
N LEU A 129 -1.95 -0.51 16.00
CA LEU A 129 -2.96 0.13 15.18
C LEU A 129 -4.32 0.24 15.89
N THR A 130 -4.71 -0.75 16.68
CA THR A 130 -5.95 -0.70 17.46
C THR A 130 -5.96 0.47 18.45
N ASN A 131 -4.84 0.72 19.12
CA ASN A 131 -4.68 1.83 20.06
C ASN A 131 -4.71 3.18 19.33
N VAL A 132 -3.89 3.30 18.28
CA VAL A 132 -3.73 4.55 17.55
C VAL A 132 -5.00 4.92 16.76
N ALA A 133 -5.58 3.99 16.02
CA ALA A 133 -6.79 4.26 15.24
C ALA A 133 -8.01 4.58 16.13
N SER A 134 -8.06 4.05 17.36
CA SER A 134 -9.08 4.42 18.34
C SER A 134 -8.87 5.85 18.87
N THR A 135 -7.62 6.29 18.97
CA THR A 135 -7.24 7.64 19.44
C THR A 135 -7.50 8.70 18.35
N TYR A 136 -7.31 8.33 17.09
CA TYR A 136 -7.46 9.23 15.93
C TYR A 136 -8.59 8.74 14.98
N PRO A 137 -9.86 8.87 15.35
CA PRO A 137 -10.98 8.31 14.58
C PRO A 137 -11.17 8.95 13.19
N GLU A 138 -10.65 10.15 12.98
CA GLU A 138 -10.72 10.85 11.69
C GLU A 138 -9.57 10.46 10.74
N GLN A 139 -8.48 9.90 11.27
CA GLN A 139 -7.38 9.39 10.45
C GLN A 139 -7.77 8.07 9.80
N ARG A 140 -7.53 7.94 8.51
CA ARG A 140 -7.77 6.70 7.76
C ARG A 140 -6.54 5.83 7.77
N PHE A 141 -6.78 4.53 7.99
CA PHE A 141 -5.73 3.52 7.97
C PHE A 141 -6.07 2.39 6.99
N ALA A 142 -5.03 1.75 6.47
CA ALA A 142 -5.13 0.48 5.77
C ALA A 142 -4.20 -0.53 6.45
N LEU A 143 -4.72 -1.72 6.73
CA LEU A 143 -3.96 -2.81 7.33
C LEU A 143 -3.80 -3.93 6.31
N LEU A 144 -2.56 -4.31 6.01
CA LEU A 144 -2.24 -5.39 5.08
C LEU A 144 -1.89 -6.65 5.87
N ASP A 145 -2.43 -7.77 5.44
CA ASP A 145 -2.21 -9.13 5.98
C ASP A 145 -2.82 -9.39 7.37
N ALA A 146 -3.77 -8.55 7.78
CA ALA A 146 -4.54 -8.77 9.00
C ALA A 146 -5.90 -8.08 8.93
N THR A 147 -6.72 -8.21 9.97
CA THR A 147 -8.06 -7.64 10.04
C THR A 147 -8.25 -6.79 11.29
N SER A 148 -9.04 -5.73 11.16
CA SER A 148 -9.48 -4.86 12.24
C SER A 148 -10.96 -4.56 12.07
N ASP A 149 -11.69 -4.44 13.18
CA ASP A 149 -13.12 -4.08 13.20
C ASP A 149 -13.34 -2.56 13.35
N LEU A 150 -12.28 -1.76 13.40
CA LEU A 150 -12.37 -0.32 13.58
C LEU A 150 -12.87 0.35 12.28
N PRO A 151 -13.79 1.33 12.38
CA PRO A 151 -14.48 1.92 11.22
C PRO A 151 -13.55 2.75 10.32
N ASN A 152 -12.43 3.23 10.85
CA ASN A 152 -11.42 4.00 10.12
C ASN A 152 -10.24 3.15 9.63
N VAL A 153 -10.32 1.81 9.73
CA VAL A 153 -9.30 0.87 9.25
C VAL A 153 -9.86 -0.01 8.13
N ALA A 154 -9.30 0.10 6.95
CA ALA A 154 -9.58 -0.81 5.84
C ALA A 154 -8.61 -2.00 5.90
N SER A 155 -9.13 -3.22 6.02
CA SER A 155 -8.34 -4.44 6.15
C SER A 155 -8.23 -5.18 4.82
N TYR A 156 -7.03 -5.61 4.48
CA TYR A 156 -6.72 -6.37 3.28
C TYR A 156 -5.94 -7.62 3.63
N SER A 157 -6.51 -8.78 3.37
CA SER A 157 -5.84 -10.08 3.54
C SER A 157 -5.82 -10.86 2.24
N CYS A 158 -4.79 -11.66 2.05
CA CYS A 158 -4.65 -12.54 0.90
C CYS A 158 -5.27 -13.91 1.20
N LYS A 159 -5.56 -14.66 0.13
CA LYS A 159 -6.01 -16.04 0.26
C LYS A 159 -4.78 -16.98 0.21
N GLU A 160 -3.97 -16.95 1.27
CA GLU A 160 -2.70 -17.69 1.34
C GLU A 160 -2.90 -19.18 1.11
N GLN A 161 -4.04 -19.74 1.55
CA GLN A 161 -4.39 -21.16 1.35
C GLN A 161 -4.50 -21.52 -0.15
N GLU A 162 -4.91 -20.59 -1.01
CA GLU A 162 -4.97 -20.84 -2.46
C GLU A 162 -3.55 -20.88 -3.04
N GLY A 163 -2.69 -19.95 -2.63
CA GLY A 163 -1.27 -19.94 -3.00
C GLY A 163 -0.53 -21.17 -2.50
N ALA A 164 -0.74 -21.56 -1.25
CA ALA A 164 -0.16 -22.75 -0.65
C ALA A 164 -0.61 -24.03 -1.37
N PHE A 165 -1.88 -24.13 -1.76
CA PHE A 165 -2.37 -25.24 -2.56
C PHE A 165 -1.65 -25.35 -3.91
N LEU A 166 -1.50 -24.22 -4.61
CA LEU A 166 -0.79 -24.19 -5.91
C LEU A 166 0.68 -24.55 -5.76
N ALA A 167 1.36 -24.07 -4.72
CA ALA A 167 2.73 -24.42 -4.41
C ALA A 167 2.88 -25.93 -4.11
N GLY A 168 1.96 -26.50 -3.33
CA GLY A 168 1.93 -27.94 -3.06
C GLY A 168 1.67 -28.77 -4.31
N ALA A 169 0.74 -28.35 -5.16
CA ALA A 169 0.45 -29.02 -6.43
C ALA A 169 1.67 -28.98 -7.38
N LEU A 170 2.34 -27.82 -7.48
CA LEU A 170 3.55 -27.67 -8.28
C LEU A 170 4.68 -28.58 -7.74
N ALA A 171 4.89 -28.61 -6.43
CA ALA A 171 5.89 -29.48 -5.82
C ALA A 171 5.63 -30.97 -6.12
N ALA A 172 4.36 -31.40 -6.04
CA ALA A 172 3.97 -32.77 -6.34
C ALA A 172 4.18 -33.11 -7.83
N LEU A 173 3.82 -32.20 -8.74
CA LEU A 173 4.03 -32.39 -10.19
C LEU A 173 5.50 -32.40 -10.55
N ALA A 174 6.28 -31.47 -10.02
CA ALA A 174 7.73 -31.41 -10.24
C ALA A 174 8.41 -32.71 -9.80
N LYS A 175 7.99 -33.26 -8.67
CA LYS A 175 8.48 -34.55 -8.16
C LYS A 175 8.08 -35.73 -9.04
N LYS A 176 6.83 -35.75 -9.52
CA LYS A 176 6.30 -36.81 -10.40
C LYS A 176 7.02 -36.83 -11.75
N GLU A 177 7.26 -35.66 -12.33
CA GLU A 177 7.88 -35.51 -13.65
C GLU A 177 9.43 -35.54 -13.60
N ALA A 178 10.03 -35.67 -12.41
CA ALA A 178 11.49 -35.63 -12.19
C ALA A 178 12.18 -34.47 -12.93
N ILE A 179 11.62 -33.27 -12.81
CA ILE A 179 12.03 -32.05 -13.55
C ILE A 179 13.52 -31.74 -13.31
N ASP A 180 14.01 -32.03 -12.09
CA ASP A 180 15.43 -31.86 -11.76
C ASP A 180 15.99 -33.14 -11.17
N SER A 181 17.16 -33.56 -11.65
CA SER A 181 17.89 -34.76 -11.16
C SER A 181 18.24 -34.67 -9.66
N LYS A 182 18.29 -33.45 -9.11
CA LYS A 182 18.53 -33.22 -7.66
C LYS A 182 17.34 -33.53 -6.80
N MET A 183 16.13 -33.64 -7.38
CA MET A 183 14.93 -33.94 -6.63
C MET A 183 14.85 -35.38 -6.10
N GLY A 184 15.73 -36.26 -6.54
CA GLY A 184 15.72 -37.68 -6.17
C GLY A 184 14.44 -38.40 -6.60
N ASP A 185 14.38 -39.71 -6.43
CA ASP A 185 13.26 -40.58 -6.82
C ASP A 185 12.24 -40.83 -5.68
N GLY A 186 12.53 -40.35 -4.48
CA GLY A 186 11.64 -40.47 -3.32
C GLY A 186 10.31 -39.71 -3.47
N ARG A 187 9.26 -40.16 -2.75
CA ARG A 187 7.93 -39.53 -2.75
C ARG A 187 7.75 -38.50 -1.65
N THR A 188 8.80 -38.16 -0.93
CA THR A 188 8.74 -37.27 0.23
C THR A 188 8.95 -35.81 -0.22
N ILE A 189 8.10 -34.92 0.26
CA ILE A 189 8.22 -33.47 0.14
C ILE A 189 8.31 -32.95 1.58
N GLY A 190 9.33 -32.11 1.87
CA GLY A 190 9.45 -31.43 3.14
C GLY A 190 8.83 -30.03 3.06
N PHE A 191 8.25 -29.58 4.16
CA PHE A 191 7.79 -28.22 4.39
C PHE A 191 8.56 -27.63 5.56
N ILE A 192 9.03 -26.41 5.41
CA ILE A 192 9.66 -25.61 6.47
C ILE A 192 8.82 -24.34 6.60
N GLY A 193 8.21 -24.12 7.75
CA GLY A 193 7.42 -22.96 8.09
C GLY A 193 8.10 -22.17 9.21
#